data_8f6b7c49115793acb8ec7bcb5e28e50e
#
_entry.id   8f6b7c49115793acb8ec7bcb5e28e50e
#
_cell.length_a   1.000
_cell.length_b   1.000
_cell.length_c   1.000
_cell.angle_alpha   90.00
_cell.angle_beta   90.00
_cell.angle_gamma   90.00
#
_symmetry.space_group_name_H-M   'P 1'
#
loop_
_entity.id
_entity.type
_entity.pdbx_description
1 polymer ?
#
loop_
_entity_poly.entity_id
_entity_poly.type
_entity_poly.pdbx_seq_one_letter_code
_entity_poly.pdbx_strand_id
1 'polypeptide(L)'
;MKLLVFPLAAALAVAFVPKAQAQFGVKGGVNLAKMTGRDGEVASYKTFYHIGLIFQGNLVGPLSIQPEIQYSQQGGSLKGAFTDYDTKLHYFTVPVLLKLTLGPVFVEAGPQFGVLVNATQNGEVQFSGASPGGATYGQADNQNVTDRYKRTDFDLAAGAGLKLGDLSLGGRFVAGLNDINDAKNLTGVNDPRLQNRVFQVYAGLQFGK
;
A
#
# COMPACT_ATOMS: atom_id res chain seq x y z
N MET A 1 -9.35 21.69 -7.48
CA MET A 1 -9.29 21.99 -6.04
C MET A 1 -9.02 20.80 -5.11
N LYS A 2 -9.00 19.53 -5.60
CA LYS A 2 -8.77 18.34 -4.74
C LYS A 2 -7.30 17.92 -4.54
N LEU A 3 -6.36 18.52 -5.29
CA LEU A 3 -4.92 18.17 -5.22
C LEU A 3 -4.15 18.87 -4.08
N LEU A 4 -4.71 19.93 -3.49
CA LEU A 4 -4.05 20.74 -2.44
C LEU A 4 -4.27 20.24 -1.01
N VAL A 5 -5.17 19.30 -0.80
CA VAL A 5 -5.45 18.75 0.55
C VAL A 5 -4.33 17.83 1.03
N PHE A 6 -3.58 17.24 0.11
CA PHE A 6 -2.53 16.27 0.40
C PHE A 6 -1.28 16.88 1.07
N PRO A 7 -0.67 17.94 0.51
CA PRO A 7 0.49 18.56 1.15
C PRO A 7 0.11 19.23 2.48
N LEU A 8 -1.16 19.66 2.63
CA LEU A 8 -1.63 20.30 3.85
C LEU A 8 -1.78 19.29 5.00
N ALA A 9 -2.30 18.09 4.75
CA ALA A 9 -2.42 17.04 5.76
C ALA A 9 -1.05 16.49 6.20
N ALA A 10 -0.12 16.31 5.27
CA ALA A 10 1.25 15.91 5.57
C ALA A 10 2.01 17.01 6.33
N ALA A 11 1.84 18.27 5.94
CA ALA A 11 2.44 19.41 6.63
C ALA A 11 1.86 19.62 8.04
N LEU A 12 0.54 19.39 8.22
CA LEU A 12 -0.08 19.45 9.55
C LEU A 12 0.43 18.34 10.47
N ALA A 13 0.59 17.12 9.97
CA ALA A 13 1.11 16.01 10.77
C ALA A 13 2.54 16.26 11.28
N VAL A 14 3.39 16.91 10.48
CA VAL A 14 4.76 17.29 10.87
C VAL A 14 4.78 18.49 11.84
N ALA A 15 3.81 19.40 11.75
CA ALA A 15 3.75 20.60 12.60
C ALA A 15 3.35 20.30 14.07
N PHE A 16 2.71 19.16 14.33
CA PHE A 16 2.31 18.74 15.68
C PHE A 16 3.38 17.96 16.45
N VAL A 17 4.54 17.68 15.87
CA VAL A 17 5.63 17.00 16.57
C VAL A 17 6.37 18.03 17.46
N PRO A 18 6.37 17.88 18.80
CA PRO A 18 7.14 18.76 19.68
C PRO A 18 8.61 18.69 19.30
N LYS A 19 9.21 19.82 18.97
CA LYS A 19 10.59 19.93 18.43
C LYS A 19 11.68 19.35 19.35
N ALA A 20 11.39 19.09 20.62
CA ALA A 20 12.38 18.67 21.62
C ALA A 20 12.70 17.15 21.61
N GLN A 21 11.92 16.30 20.91
CA GLN A 21 12.07 14.83 20.95
C GLN A 21 11.68 14.17 19.63
N ALA A 22 11.83 14.87 18.51
CA ALA A 22 11.55 14.30 17.20
C ALA A 22 12.67 13.36 16.77
N GLN A 23 12.34 12.09 16.56
CA GLN A 23 13.23 11.10 15.96
C GLN A 23 12.94 11.02 14.46
N PHE A 24 14.01 10.97 13.68
CA PHE A 24 13.94 10.75 12.24
C PHE A 24 14.48 9.37 11.92
N GLY A 25 13.95 8.71 10.90
CA GLY A 25 14.45 7.40 10.53
C GLY A 25 14.14 7.03 9.09
N VAL A 26 14.72 5.92 8.69
CA VAL A 26 14.46 5.27 7.41
C VAL A 26 13.92 3.87 7.66
N LYS A 27 13.05 3.39 6.79
CA LYS A 27 12.55 2.01 6.85
C LYS A 27 12.49 1.41 5.45
N GLY A 28 12.59 0.09 5.40
CA GLY A 28 12.40 -0.66 4.19
C GLY A 28 11.96 -2.08 4.51
N GLY A 29 11.30 -2.71 3.55
CA GLY A 29 10.80 -4.05 3.76
C GLY A 29 10.08 -4.63 2.56
N VAL A 30 9.44 -5.76 2.80
CA VAL A 30 8.65 -6.48 1.81
C VAL A 30 7.16 -6.36 2.09
N ASN A 31 6.38 -6.32 1.02
CA ASN A 31 4.93 -6.33 1.02
C ASN A 31 4.44 -7.65 0.46
N LEU A 32 3.63 -8.37 1.20
CA LEU A 32 2.80 -9.44 0.67
C LEU A 32 1.42 -8.84 0.41
N ALA A 33 1.13 -8.55 -0.85
CA ALA A 33 -0.07 -7.83 -1.24
C ALA A 33 -1.00 -8.70 -2.08
N LYS A 34 -2.30 -8.47 -1.92
CA LYS A 34 -3.36 -8.98 -2.79
C LYS A 34 -4.46 -7.94 -2.97
N MET A 35 -5.19 -8.03 -4.06
CA MET A 35 -6.44 -7.32 -4.26
C MET A 35 -7.61 -8.27 -3.93
N THR A 36 -8.61 -7.77 -3.23
CA THR A 36 -9.81 -8.53 -2.87
C THR A 36 -11.02 -7.86 -3.48
N GLY A 37 -11.75 -8.57 -4.33
CA GLY A 37 -13.02 -8.15 -4.89
C GLY A 37 -14.21 -8.54 -4.01
N ARG A 38 -15.39 -7.98 -4.31
CA ARG A 38 -16.65 -8.26 -3.59
C ARG A 38 -17.16 -9.68 -3.83
N ASP A 39 -16.93 -10.24 -5.01
CA ASP A 39 -17.46 -11.53 -5.45
C ASP A 39 -16.54 -12.71 -5.14
N GLY A 40 -15.57 -12.53 -4.23
CA GLY A 40 -14.69 -13.61 -3.77
C GLY A 40 -13.63 -14.02 -4.79
N GLU A 41 -13.44 -13.27 -5.88
CA GLU A 41 -12.27 -13.44 -6.73
C GLU A 41 -11.01 -13.11 -5.92
N VAL A 42 -10.35 -14.15 -5.48
CA VAL A 42 -9.16 -14.03 -4.63
C VAL A 42 -7.96 -13.93 -5.53
N ALA A 43 -7.47 -12.71 -5.73
CA ALA A 43 -6.13 -12.54 -6.27
C ALA A 43 -5.12 -13.20 -5.32
N SER A 44 -4.17 -13.94 -5.87
CA SER A 44 -3.09 -14.55 -5.10
C SER A 44 -2.16 -13.48 -4.53
N TYR A 45 -1.59 -13.74 -3.35
CA TYR A 45 -0.58 -12.88 -2.77
C TYR A 45 0.64 -12.79 -3.67
N LYS A 46 1.15 -11.58 -3.84
CA LYS A 46 2.39 -11.30 -4.56
C LYS A 46 3.34 -10.50 -3.69
N THR A 47 4.63 -10.78 -3.84
CA THR A 47 5.68 -10.10 -3.08
C THR A 47 6.13 -8.85 -3.80
N PHE A 48 6.15 -7.73 -3.07
CA PHE A 48 6.61 -6.42 -3.49
C PHE A 48 7.54 -5.83 -2.42
N TYR A 49 7.91 -4.56 -2.55
CA TYR A 49 8.74 -3.87 -1.56
C TYR A 49 8.19 -2.49 -1.22
N HIS A 50 8.66 -1.96 -0.11
CA HIS A 50 8.46 -0.56 0.27
C HIS A 50 9.73 0.01 0.89
N ILE A 51 9.88 1.32 0.74
CA ILE A 51 10.91 2.12 1.39
C ILE A 51 10.32 3.45 1.83
N GLY A 52 10.77 3.99 2.94
CA GLY A 52 10.21 5.24 3.43
C GLY A 52 11.03 5.91 4.53
N LEU A 53 10.55 7.09 4.88
CA LEU A 53 11.03 7.91 5.96
C LEU A 53 10.06 7.83 7.13
N ILE A 54 10.61 7.80 8.34
CA ILE A 54 9.87 7.78 9.60
C ILE A 54 10.15 9.08 10.32
N PHE A 55 9.11 9.69 10.86
CA PHE A 55 9.19 10.78 11.82
C PHE A 55 8.44 10.34 13.06
N GLN A 56 9.06 10.38 14.23
CA GLN A 56 8.40 9.98 15.47
C GLN A 56 8.49 11.10 16.50
N GLY A 57 7.35 11.46 17.05
CA GLY A 57 7.24 12.40 18.17
C GLY A 57 6.64 11.72 19.39
N ASN A 58 7.28 11.87 20.55
CA ASN A 58 6.74 11.37 21.81
C ASN A 58 5.59 12.23 22.26
N LEU A 59 4.49 11.61 22.70
CA LEU A 59 3.30 12.30 23.23
C LEU A 59 3.32 12.27 24.76
N VAL A 60 2.96 11.16 25.34
CA VAL A 60 2.87 10.99 26.79
C VAL A 60 3.34 9.57 27.16
N GLY A 61 4.33 9.46 28.03
CA GLY A 61 4.86 8.19 28.51
C GLY A 61 5.32 7.29 27.33
N PRO A 62 4.80 6.06 27.21
CA PRO A 62 5.20 5.12 26.16
C PRO A 62 4.51 5.37 24.79
N LEU A 63 3.61 6.38 24.74
CA LEU A 63 2.84 6.70 23.54
C LEU A 63 3.55 7.71 22.67
N SER A 64 3.64 7.43 21.36
CA SER A 64 4.19 8.32 20.34
C SER A 64 3.29 8.39 19.11
N ILE A 65 3.44 9.45 18.34
CA ILE A 65 2.86 9.58 17.00
C ILE A 65 3.96 9.38 15.97
N GLN A 66 3.68 8.60 14.94
CA GLN A 66 4.66 8.24 13.91
C GLN A 66 4.09 8.47 12.51
N PRO A 67 4.16 9.70 11.97
CA PRO A 67 3.93 9.93 10.56
C PRO A 67 5.10 9.35 9.73
N GLU A 68 4.75 8.79 8.58
CA GLU A 68 5.70 8.22 7.64
C GLU A 68 5.41 8.72 6.22
N ILE A 69 6.44 8.72 5.37
CA ILE A 69 6.30 8.91 3.93
C ILE A 69 6.93 7.70 3.26
N GLN A 70 6.16 6.94 2.50
CA GLN A 70 6.63 5.70 1.89
C GLN A 70 6.35 5.67 0.39
N TYR A 71 7.29 5.11 -0.35
CA TYR A 71 7.04 4.53 -1.65
C TYR A 71 6.73 3.05 -1.45
N SER A 72 5.58 2.59 -1.92
CA SER A 72 5.08 1.24 -1.69
C SER A 72 4.57 0.64 -2.99
N GLN A 73 5.07 -0.52 -3.34
CA GLN A 73 4.49 -1.34 -4.39
C GLN A 73 3.47 -2.29 -3.78
N GLN A 74 2.32 -2.42 -4.46
CA GLN A 74 1.20 -3.27 -4.06
C GLN A 74 0.60 -3.91 -5.32
N GLY A 75 -0.45 -4.71 -5.16
CA GLY A 75 -1.13 -5.32 -6.28
C GLY A 75 -1.47 -6.79 -6.03
N GLY A 76 -1.53 -7.57 -7.09
CA GLY A 76 -1.86 -8.99 -6.99
C GLY A 76 -1.83 -9.66 -8.35
N SER A 77 -1.96 -10.99 -8.33
CA SER A 77 -2.10 -11.82 -9.51
C SER A 77 -3.54 -12.30 -9.60
N LEU A 78 -4.20 -12.00 -10.71
CA LEU A 78 -5.53 -12.52 -11.03
C LEU A 78 -5.36 -13.68 -12.00
N LYS A 79 -5.72 -14.89 -11.55
CA LYS A 79 -5.67 -16.11 -12.35
C LYS A 79 -7.10 -16.56 -12.66
N GLY A 80 -7.49 -16.43 -13.91
CA GLY A 80 -8.73 -16.97 -14.45
C GLY A 80 -8.47 -18.10 -15.45
N ALA A 81 -9.52 -18.82 -15.84
CA ALA A 81 -9.39 -19.94 -16.80
C ALA A 81 -8.80 -19.53 -18.18
N PHE A 82 -8.90 -18.25 -18.53
CA PHE A 82 -8.45 -17.69 -19.83
C PHE A 82 -7.62 -16.40 -19.69
N THR A 83 -7.33 -15.99 -18.46
CA THR A 83 -6.63 -14.73 -18.16
C THR A 83 -5.68 -14.93 -17.01
N ASP A 84 -4.40 -14.73 -17.24
CA ASP A 84 -3.39 -14.69 -16.18
C ASP A 84 -2.65 -13.36 -16.29
N TYR A 85 -2.92 -12.44 -15.35
CA TYR A 85 -2.23 -11.16 -15.34
C TYR A 85 -1.87 -10.72 -13.94
N ASP A 86 -0.68 -10.15 -13.86
CA ASP A 86 -0.08 -9.55 -12.70
C ASP A 86 -0.27 -8.02 -12.75
N THR A 87 -0.87 -7.47 -11.74
CA THR A 87 -0.99 -6.02 -11.58
C THR A 87 -0.03 -5.51 -10.53
N LYS A 88 0.77 -4.49 -10.88
CA LYS A 88 1.63 -3.74 -9.96
C LYS A 88 1.12 -2.31 -9.85
N LEU A 89 0.83 -1.90 -8.63
CA LEU A 89 0.39 -0.57 -8.27
C LEU A 89 1.50 0.12 -7.50
N HIS A 90 1.93 1.29 -7.95
CA HIS A 90 2.97 2.09 -7.33
C HIS A 90 2.35 3.26 -6.59
N TYR A 91 2.47 3.27 -5.27
CA TYR A 91 1.89 4.28 -4.40
C TYR A 91 2.95 5.10 -3.69
N PHE A 92 2.66 6.40 -3.52
CA PHE A 92 3.18 7.14 -2.36
C PHE A 92 2.14 7.08 -1.26
N THR A 93 2.54 6.63 -0.07
CA THR A 93 1.65 6.50 1.08
C THR A 93 2.14 7.32 2.25
N VAL A 94 1.18 7.85 3.01
CA VAL A 94 1.43 8.62 4.24
C VAL A 94 0.64 7.99 5.37
N PRO A 95 1.20 7.00 6.08
CA PRO A 95 0.65 6.50 7.33
C PRO A 95 0.84 7.54 8.45
N VAL A 96 -0.16 7.69 9.31
CA VAL A 96 -0.06 8.44 10.58
C VAL A 96 -0.46 7.50 11.70
N LEU A 97 0.53 7.00 12.42
CA LEU A 97 0.35 5.92 13.38
C LEU A 97 0.48 6.41 14.82
N LEU A 98 -0.39 5.94 15.68
CA LEU A 98 -0.14 5.92 17.11
C LEU A 98 0.66 4.66 17.44
N LYS A 99 1.77 4.84 18.16
CA LYS A 99 2.68 3.77 18.54
C LYS A 99 2.85 3.74 20.04
N LEU A 100 2.58 2.58 20.63
CA LEU A 100 2.78 2.30 22.04
C LEU A 100 3.99 1.39 22.19
N THR A 101 5.04 1.84 22.90
CA THR A 101 6.28 1.08 23.11
C THR A 101 6.40 0.67 24.57
N LEU A 102 6.44 -0.63 24.84
CA LEU A 102 6.55 -1.23 26.17
C LEU A 102 7.82 -2.09 26.23
N GLY A 103 8.90 -1.53 26.78
CA GLY A 103 10.20 -2.16 26.74
C GLY A 103 10.67 -2.36 25.28
N PRO A 104 11.04 -3.60 24.90
CA PRO A 104 11.48 -3.87 23.52
C PRO A 104 10.31 -4.09 22.54
N VAL A 105 9.08 -4.21 23.01
CA VAL A 105 7.91 -4.50 22.16
C VAL A 105 7.15 -3.21 21.86
N PHE A 106 6.66 -3.08 20.63
CA PHE A 106 5.74 -2.02 20.28
C PHE A 106 4.51 -2.54 19.53
N VAL A 107 3.43 -1.82 19.65
CA VAL A 107 2.25 -1.95 18.78
C VAL A 107 1.95 -0.59 18.15
N GLU A 108 1.40 -0.61 16.95
CA GLU A 108 1.10 0.60 16.21
C GLU A 108 -0.22 0.45 15.45
N ALA A 109 -0.98 1.53 15.34
CA ALA A 109 -2.19 1.57 14.53
C ALA A 109 -2.51 3.00 14.10
N GLY A 110 -3.16 3.14 12.93
CA GLY A 110 -3.62 4.44 12.45
C GLY A 110 -4.06 4.41 11.00
N PRO A 111 -4.56 5.55 10.52
CA PRO A 111 -4.93 5.72 9.12
C PRO A 111 -3.70 5.84 8.23
N GLN A 112 -3.87 5.41 6.99
CA GLN A 112 -2.91 5.60 5.93
C GLN A 112 -3.64 6.19 4.71
N PHE A 113 -3.03 7.17 4.10
CA PHE A 113 -3.49 7.74 2.85
C PHE A 113 -2.50 7.41 1.73
N GLY A 114 -2.99 7.00 0.56
CA GLY A 114 -2.21 6.63 -0.61
C GLY A 114 -2.56 7.42 -1.86
N VAL A 115 -1.54 7.72 -2.68
CA VAL A 115 -1.69 8.25 -4.03
C VAL A 115 -1.05 7.30 -5.01
N LEU A 116 -1.84 6.81 -5.95
CA LEU A 116 -1.37 5.99 -7.07
C LEU A 116 -0.59 6.85 -8.06
N VAL A 117 0.67 6.51 -8.26
CA VAL A 117 1.56 7.19 -9.22
C VAL A 117 1.54 6.49 -10.57
N ASN A 118 1.61 5.16 -10.53
CA ASN A 118 1.65 4.33 -11.73
C ASN A 118 1.02 2.97 -11.47
N ALA A 119 0.36 2.40 -12.47
CA ALA A 119 -0.11 1.03 -12.46
C ALA A 119 0.34 0.33 -13.74
N THR A 120 1.00 -0.80 -13.59
CA THR A 120 1.43 -1.63 -14.71
C THR A 120 0.83 -3.02 -14.63
N GLN A 121 0.50 -3.56 -15.78
CA GLN A 121 -0.08 -4.89 -15.91
C GLN A 121 0.78 -5.72 -16.86
N ASN A 122 1.13 -6.92 -16.42
CA ASN A 122 1.84 -7.93 -17.20
C ASN A 122 0.99 -9.18 -17.25
N GLY A 123 0.83 -9.79 -18.43
CA GLY A 123 0.08 -11.05 -18.52
C GLY A 123 -0.16 -11.51 -19.94
N GLU A 124 -0.71 -12.70 -20.04
CA GLU A 124 -1.13 -13.30 -21.30
C GLU A 124 -2.66 -13.36 -21.35
N VAL A 125 -3.23 -12.85 -22.44
CA VAL A 125 -4.65 -13.01 -22.73
C VAL A 125 -4.79 -14.02 -23.86
N GLN A 126 -5.46 -15.11 -23.56
CA GLN A 126 -5.81 -16.11 -24.55
C GLN A 126 -7.03 -15.63 -25.34
N PHE A 127 -6.85 -15.25 -26.59
CA PHE A 127 -7.96 -14.97 -27.49
C PHE A 127 -8.41 -16.29 -28.14
N SER A 128 -9.58 -16.78 -27.75
CA SER A 128 -10.26 -17.82 -28.53
C SER A 128 -10.78 -17.22 -29.83
N GLY A 129 -9.92 -17.04 -30.79
CA GLY A 129 -10.31 -16.71 -32.16
C GLY A 129 -10.74 -17.99 -32.87
N ALA A 130 -11.90 -17.97 -33.53
CA ALA A 130 -12.38 -19.01 -34.40
C ALA A 130 -11.52 -19.09 -35.67
N SER A 131 -10.29 -19.56 -35.54
CA SER A 131 -9.46 -19.98 -36.66
C SER A 131 -9.08 -21.47 -36.49
N PRO A 132 -9.19 -22.30 -37.51
CA PRO A 132 -8.80 -23.69 -37.42
C PRO A 132 -7.26 -23.84 -37.40
N GLY A 133 -6.65 -23.53 -36.26
CA GLY A 133 -5.19 -23.58 -36.18
C GLY A 133 -4.52 -23.16 -34.90
N GLY A 134 -5.22 -22.70 -33.89
CA GLY A 134 -4.54 -22.41 -32.63
C GLY A 134 -5.03 -21.17 -31.92
N ALA A 135 -4.94 -21.19 -30.60
CA ALA A 135 -5.16 -20.03 -29.75
C ALA A 135 -4.09 -18.96 -30.03
N THR A 136 -4.51 -17.74 -30.32
CA THR A 136 -3.60 -16.60 -30.43
C THR A 136 -3.40 -16.00 -29.04
N TYR A 137 -2.17 -15.98 -28.56
CA TYR A 137 -1.78 -15.37 -27.29
C TYR A 137 -1.40 -13.92 -27.54
N GLY A 138 -2.09 -12.97 -26.90
CA GLY A 138 -1.65 -11.58 -26.82
C GLY A 138 -0.86 -11.41 -25.53
N GLN A 139 0.42 -11.07 -25.63
CA GLN A 139 1.23 -10.66 -24.48
C GLN A 139 0.99 -9.19 -24.19
N ALA A 140 0.55 -8.89 -22.99
CA ALA A 140 0.54 -7.54 -22.43
C ALA A 140 1.80 -7.38 -21.57
N ASP A 141 2.85 -6.80 -22.13
CA ASP A 141 4.09 -6.56 -21.40
C ASP A 141 4.14 -5.10 -20.95
N ASN A 142 4.21 -4.88 -19.63
CA ASN A 142 4.31 -3.56 -18.98
C ASN A 142 3.28 -2.52 -19.47
N GLN A 143 2.05 -2.94 -19.75
CA GLN A 143 1.00 -1.98 -20.15
C GLN A 143 0.67 -1.05 -18.98
N ASN A 144 0.69 0.26 -19.26
CA ASN A 144 0.22 1.26 -18.31
C ASN A 144 -1.32 1.20 -18.22
N VAL A 145 -1.82 0.88 -17.04
CA VAL A 145 -3.26 0.75 -16.74
C VAL A 145 -3.70 1.72 -15.65
N THR A 146 -2.94 2.78 -15.42
CA THR A 146 -3.16 3.73 -14.32
C THR A 146 -4.57 4.34 -14.33
N ASP A 147 -5.14 4.55 -15.52
CA ASP A 147 -6.48 5.16 -15.68
C ASP A 147 -7.63 4.19 -15.33
N ARG A 148 -7.34 2.90 -15.12
CA ARG A 148 -8.31 1.92 -14.65
C ARG A 148 -8.47 1.92 -13.13
N TYR A 149 -7.61 2.64 -12.41
CA TYR A 149 -7.58 2.69 -10.95
C TYR A 149 -7.78 4.10 -10.43
N LYS A 150 -8.48 4.21 -9.31
CA LYS A 150 -8.60 5.49 -8.60
C LYS A 150 -7.24 5.94 -8.10
N ARG A 151 -6.95 7.22 -8.25
CA ARG A 151 -5.68 7.82 -7.86
C ARG A 151 -5.46 7.88 -6.34
N THR A 152 -6.52 7.75 -5.55
CA THR A 152 -6.45 7.88 -4.09
C THR A 152 -6.91 6.61 -3.42
N ASP A 153 -6.16 6.19 -2.41
CA ASP A 153 -6.49 5.08 -1.53
C ASP A 153 -6.51 5.56 -0.08
N PHE A 154 -7.39 5.00 0.72
CA PHE A 154 -7.48 5.25 2.15
C PHE A 154 -7.57 3.93 2.89
N ASP A 155 -6.64 3.73 3.81
CA ASP A 155 -6.42 2.46 4.49
C ASP A 155 -6.43 2.63 6.00
N LEU A 156 -6.62 1.53 6.71
CA LEU A 156 -6.23 1.37 8.11
C LEU A 156 -5.04 0.43 8.22
N ALA A 157 -4.07 0.85 9.03
CA ALA A 157 -2.87 0.09 9.32
C ALA A 157 -2.83 -0.31 10.79
N ALA A 158 -2.43 -1.54 11.08
CA ALA A 158 -2.17 -2.03 12.44
C ALA A 158 -0.98 -2.99 12.42
N GLY A 159 -0.11 -2.90 13.42
CA GLY A 159 1.12 -3.69 13.44
C GLY A 159 1.71 -3.85 14.83
N ALA A 160 2.74 -4.68 14.89
CA ALA A 160 3.54 -4.89 16.09
C ALA A 160 4.99 -5.21 15.71
N GLY A 161 5.91 -5.03 16.65
CA GLY A 161 7.31 -5.32 16.41
C GLY A 161 8.19 -5.19 17.63
N LEU A 162 9.49 -5.24 17.37
CA LEU A 162 10.55 -5.12 18.36
C LEU A 162 11.38 -3.88 18.10
N LYS A 163 11.70 -3.15 19.15
CA LYS A 163 12.63 -2.01 19.15
C LYS A 163 13.89 -2.39 19.91
N LEU A 164 15.01 -2.44 19.20
CA LEU A 164 16.33 -2.81 19.70
C LEU A 164 17.28 -1.64 19.55
N GLY A 165 17.24 -0.71 20.50
CA GLY A 165 17.93 0.57 20.38
C GLY A 165 17.36 1.40 19.24
N ASP A 166 18.20 1.73 18.25
CA ASP A 166 17.81 2.50 17.07
C ASP A 166 17.17 1.64 15.95
N LEU A 167 17.34 0.30 16.05
CA LEU A 167 16.75 -0.65 15.11
C LEU A 167 15.34 -1.04 15.54
N SER A 168 14.42 -1.04 14.60
CA SER A 168 13.07 -1.60 14.76
C SER A 168 12.81 -2.67 13.71
N LEU A 169 12.20 -3.77 14.12
CA LEU A 169 11.74 -4.85 13.25
C LEU A 169 10.25 -5.03 13.48
N GLY A 170 9.45 -5.03 12.43
CA GLY A 170 8.00 -5.08 12.60
C GLY A 170 7.24 -5.77 11.48
N GLY A 171 6.02 -6.17 11.83
CA GLY A 171 4.99 -6.62 10.92
C GLY A 171 3.78 -5.71 11.01
N ARG A 172 3.21 -5.33 9.85
CA ARG A 172 2.06 -4.44 9.75
C ARG A 172 1.07 -4.98 8.74
N PHE A 173 -0.18 -4.99 9.09
CA PHE A 173 -1.28 -5.24 8.16
C PHE A 173 -1.93 -3.93 7.76
N VAL A 174 -2.16 -3.75 6.44
CA VAL A 174 -2.81 -2.58 5.86
C VAL A 174 -4.05 -3.04 5.12
N ALA A 175 -5.18 -2.48 5.49
CA ALA A 175 -6.49 -2.79 4.93
C ALA A 175 -7.07 -1.58 4.21
N GLY A 176 -7.19 -1.65 2.88
CA GLY A 176 -7.91 -0.67 2.08
C GLY A 176 -9.37 -0.61 2.46
N LEU A 177 -9.90 0.58 2.64
CA LEU A 177 -11.30 0.84 3.02
C LEU A 177 -12.14 1.23 1.82
N ASN A 178 -11.56 1.92 0.86
CA ASN A 178 -12.26 2.34 -0.34
C ASN A 178 -12.02 1.38 -1.50
N ASP A 179 -12.91 1.47 -2.46
CA ASP A 179 -12.76 0.80 -3.74
C ASP A 179 -11.74 1.55 -4.60
N ILE A 180 -10.71 0.84 -5.05
CA ILE A 180 -9.64 1.38 -5.90
C ILE A 180 -9.92 1.23 -7.40
N ASN A 181 -11.00 0.53 -7.79
CA ASN A 181 -11.39 0.36 -9.19
C ASN A 181 -12.10 1.62 -9.72
N ASP A 182 -11.76 2.08 -10.91
CA ASP A 182 -12.45 3.19 -11.59
C ASP A 182 -13.24 2.70 -12.82
N ALA A 183 -14.21 1.82 -12.56
CA ALA A 183 -15.03 1.17 -13.59
C ALA A 183 -16.14 2.07 -14.18
N LYS A 184 -16.07 3.39 -14.03
CA LYS A 184 -17.13 4.34 -14.43
C LYS A 184 -17.53 4.30 -15.91
N ASN A 185 -16.78 3.62 -16.76
CA ASN A 185 -16.99 3.61 -18.21
C ASN A 185 -17.44 2.25 -18.78
N LEU A 186 -17.75 1.25 -17.94
CA LEU A 186 -18.19 -0.07 -18.39
C LEU A 186 -19.69 -0.22 -18.12
N THR A 187 -20.50 0.21 -19.09
CA THR A 187 -21.96 -0.02 -19.06
C THR A 187 -22.24 -1.54 -19.07
N GLY A 188 -22.83 -2.07 -17.99
CA GLY A 188 -23.28 -3.47 -17.92
C GLY A 188 -22.34 -4.44 -17.20
N VAL A 189 -21.23 -4.00 -16.62
CA VAL A 189 -20.35 -4.82 -15.79
C VAL A 189 -20.60 -4.48 -14.32
N ASN A 190 -20.86 -5.50 -13.49
CA ASN A 190 -20.87 -5.35 -12.04
C ASN A 190 -19.49 -4.89 -11.59
N ASP A 191 -19.40 -3.71 -10.95
CA ASP A 191 -18.16 -3.18 -10.38
C ASP A 191 -17.65 -4.13 -9.27
N PRO A 192 -16.50 -4.81 -9.45
CA PRO A 192 -16.01 -5.81 -8.50
C PRO A 192 -15.54 -5.21 -7.17
N ARG A 193 -15.53 -3.90 -7.00
CA ARG A 193 -15.07 -3.18 -5.79
C ARG A 193 -13.77 -3.76 -5.25
N LEU A 194 -12.68 -3.41 -5.87
CA LEU A 194 -11.36 -3.89 -5.48
C LEU A 194 -10.81 -3.12 -4.27
N GLN A 195 -10.29 -3.85 -3.31
CA GLN A 195 -9.62 -3.30 -2.12
C GLN A 195 -8.22 -3.90 -1.98
N ASN A 196 -7.26 -3.08 -1.58
CA ASN A 196 -5.92 -3.53 -1.25
C ASN A 196 -5.87 -4.22 0.12
N ARG A 197 -5.14 -5.32 0.21
CA ARG A 197 -4.79 -6.00 1.45
C ARG A 197 -3.30 -6.28 1.43
N VAL A 198 -2.56 -5.67 2.34
CA VAL A 198 -1.09 -5.74 2.35
C VAL A 198 -0.60 -6.16 3.72
N PHE A 199 0.24 -7.18 3.77
CA PHE A 199 1.02 -7.51 4.93
C PHE A 199 2.46 -7.06 4.69
N GLN A 200 2.97 -6.16 5.53
CA GLN A 200 4.32 -5.62 5.46
C GLN A 200 5.20 -6.27 6.53
N VAL A 201 6.41 -6.67 6.15
CA VAL A 201 7.50 -6.98 7.08
C VAL A 201 8.61 -5.98 6.83
N TYR A 202 9.10 -5.32 7.87
CA TYR A 202 10.04 -4.22 7.71
C TYR A 202 11.12 -4.16 8.78
N ALA A 203 12.23 -3.55 8.41
CA ALA A 203 13.25 -3.04 9.31
C ALA A 203 13.30 -1.51 9.20
N GLY A 204 13.51 -0.83 10.32
CA GLY A 204 13.67 0.62 10.39
C GLY A 204 14.84 1.00 11.27
N LEU A 205 15.55 2.05 10.88
CA LEU A 205 16.61 2.69 11.67
C LEU A 205 16.16 4.10 12.01
N GLN A 206 16.15 4.43 13.29
CA GLN A 206 15.72 5.74 13.80
C GLN A 206 16.93 6.46 14.44
N PHE A 207 17.08 7.72 14.13
CA PHE A 207 18.15 8.57 14.61
C PHE A 207 17.56 9.75 15.38
N GLY A 208 18.24 10.19 16.42
CA GLY A 208 17.82 11.29 17.28
C GLY A 208 17.45 10.76 18.68
N LYS A 209 17.86 11.52 19.68
CA LYS A 209 17.51 11.33 21.11
C LYS A 209 16.57 12.41 21.55
#